data_e38fc0b7b52031f52a05b09702d15e0f
#
_entry.id   e38fc0b7b52031f52a05b09702d15e0f
#
_cell.length_a   1.000
_cell.length_b   1.000
_cell.length_c   1.000
_cell.angle_alpha   90.00
_cell.angle_beta   90.00
_cell.angle_gamma   90.00
#
_symmetry.space_group_name_H-M   'P 1'
#
loop_
_entity.id
_entity.type
_entity.pdbx_description
1 polymer ?
#
loop_
_entity_poly.entity_id
_entity_poly.type
_entity_poly.pdbx_seq_one_letter_code
_entity_poly.pdbx_strand_id
1 'polypeptide(L)'
;MTKRILVVEDNDLNRKLFCDVLQAGGFAVAQVADGNECIERARRFIPNLVVMDIQLHDISGLDLIAILKQDAELADVPVLAVTAYAGKGDEERIRGVGAEGYLAKPVSIGPFMAAVRGLVGQA
;
A
#
# COMPACT_ATOMS: atom_id res chain seq x y z
N MET A 1 -17.84 10.37 3.27
CA MET A 1 -17.80 8.91 3.26
C MET A 1 -16.44 8.41 3.74
N THR A 2 -16.44 7.30 4.43
CA THR A 2 -15.19 6.73 4.96
C THR A 2 -14.36 6.16 3.81
N LYS A 3 -13.11 6.58 3.72
CA LYS A 3 -12.18 6.05 2.73
C LYS A 3 -11.67 4.68 3.19
N ARG A 4 -11.44 3.80 2.23
CA ARG A 4 -11.02 2.43 2.46
C ARG A 4 -9.56 2.24 2.04
N ILE A 5 -8.78 1.64 2.92
CA ILE A 5 -7.35 1.41 2.66
C ILE A 5 -7.04 -0.06 2.83
N LEU A 6 -6.42 -0.66 1.82
CA LEU A 6 -5.95 -2.02 1.87
C LEU A 6 -4.47 -2.02 2.24
N VAL A 7 -4.11 -2.74 3.30
CA VAL A 7 -2.72 -2.85 3.75
C VAL A 7 -2.21 -4.25 3.40
N VAL A 8 -1.16 -4.31 2.59
CA VAL A 8 -0.51 -5.55 2.17
C VAL A 8 0.88 -5.59 2.80
N GLU A 9 1.03 -6.37 3.86
CA GLU A 9 2.25 -6.43 4.65
C GLU A 9 2.29 -7.78 5.36
N ASP A 10 3.35 -8.56 5.16
CA ASP A 10 3.45 -9.88 5.75
C ASP A 10 4.07 -9.89 7.16
N ASN A 11 4.74 -8.83 7.57
CA ASN A 11 5.25 -8.70 8.93
C ASN A 11 4.11 -8.31 9.85
N ASP A 12 3.80 -9.16 10.83
CA ASP A 12 2.64 -8.97 11.72
C ASP A 12 2.69 -7.66 12.48
N LEU A 13 3.87 -7.28 12.98
CA LEU A 13 4.03 -6.08 13.77
C LEU A 13 3.84 -4.82 12.93
N ASN A 14 4.44 -4.78 11.75
CA ASN A 14 4.28 -3.64 10.83
C ASN A 14 2.85 -3.53 10.34
N ARG A 15 2.22 -4.65 10.01
CA ARG A 15 0.83 -4.66 9.54
C ARG A 15 -0.10 -4.12 10.61
N LYS A 16 0.09 -4.57 11.86
CA LYS A 16 -0.71 -4.07 12.98
C LYS A 16 -0.52 -2.57 13.18
N LEU A 17 0.72 -2.11 13.12
CA LEU A 17 1.02 -0.68 13.29
C LEU A 17 0.32 0.16 12.23
N PHE A 18 0.44 -0.22 10.95
CA PHE A 18 -0.20 0.52 9.87
C PHE A 18 -1.72 0.53 10.03
N CYS A 19 -2.31 -0.63 10.33
CA CYS A 19 -3.76 -0.72 10.49
C CYS A 19 -4.25 0.12 11.66
N ASP A 20 -3.57 0.06 12.79
CA ASP A 20 -3.97 0.82 13.99
C ASP A 20 -3.90 2.33 13.74
N VAL A 21 -2.83 2.79 13.10
CA VAL A 21 -2.64 4.21 12.79
C VAL A 21 -3.71 4.70 11.82
N LEU A 22 -4.01 3.90 10.79
CA LEU A 22 -5.00 4.28 9.79
C LEU A 22 -6.40 4.28 10.39
N GLN A 23 -6.74 3.30 11.22
CA GLN A 23 -8.05 3.26 11.87
C GLN A 23 -8.22 4.44 12.82
N ALA A 24 -7.17 4.80 13.56
CA ALA A 24 -7.19 5.97 14.43
C ALA A 24 -7.39 7.25 13.63
N GLY A 25 -6.95 7.28 12.38
CA GLY A 25 -7.14 8.41 11.47
C GLY A 25 -8.51 8.46 10.81
N GLY A 26 -9.39 7.51 11.08
CA GLY A 26 -10.76 7.51 10.56
C GLY A 26 -10.97 6.69 9.30
N PHE A 27 -9.99 5.91 8.88
CA PHE A 27 -10.09 5.09 7.67
C PHE A 27 -10.66 3.70 7.99
N ALA A 28 -11.36 3.13 7.03
CA ALA A 28 -11.73 1.71 7.07
C ALA A 28 -10.56 0.92 6.48
N VAL A 29 -10.14 -0.14 7.15
CA VAL A 29 -8.92 -0.86 6.78
C VAL A 29 -9.21 -2.33 6.59
N ALA A 30 -8.71 -2.90 5.48
CA ALA A 30 -8.60 -4.33 5.30
C ALA A 30 -7.12 -4.68 5.24
N GLN A 31 -6.75 -5.86 5.67
CA GLN A 31 -5.35 -6.26 5.73
C GLN A 31 -5.13 -7.60 5.04
N VAL A 32 -3.99 -7.73 4.40
CA VAL A 32 -3.57 -8.94 3.71
C VAL A 32 -2.14 -9.24 4.13
N ALA A 33 -1.93 -10.44 4.67
CA ALA A 33 -0.59 -10.89 5.06
C ALA A 33 0.12 -11.64 3.93
N ASP A 34 -0.65 -12.18 2.99
CA ASP A 34 -0.16 -13.02 1.90
C ASP A 34 -0.38 -12.29 0.58
N GLY A 35 0.70 -11.98 -0.14
CA GLY A 35 0.62 -11.23 -1.38
C GLY A 35 -0.24 -11.91 -2.44
N ASN A 36 -0.31 -13.26 -2.43
CA ASN A 36 -1.13 -13.99 -3.38
C ASN A 36 -2.63 -13.72 -3.22
N GLU A 37 -3.05 -13.22 -2.07
CA GLU A 37 -4.45 -12.87 -1.81
C GLU A 37 -4.78 -11.42 -2.13
N CYS A 38 -3.78 -10.65 -2.50
CA CYS A 38 -3.92 -9.19 -2.64
C CYS A 38 -4.96 -8.79 -3.67
N ILE A 39 -4.88 -9.36 -4.88
CA ILE A 39 -5.74 -8.93 -5.99
C ILE A 39 -7.20 -9.26 -5.71
N GLU A 40 -7.48 -10.48 -5.26
CA GLU A 40 -8.83 -10.89 -4.93
C GLU A 40 -9.42 -10.02 -3.82
N ARG A 41 -8.61 -9.77 -2.77
CA ARG A 41 -9.06 -8.95 -1.64
C ARG A 41 -9.33 -7.52 -2.08
N ALA A 42 -8.47 -6.97 -2.95
CA ALA A 42 -8.65 -5.62 -3.47
C ALA A 42 -9.93 -5.49 -4.28
N ARG A 43 -10.23 -6.50 -5.10
CA ARG A 43 -11.48 -6.47 -5.88
C ARG A 43 -12.71 -6.49 -5.00
N ARG A 44 -12.68 -7.22 -3.90
CA ARG A 44 -13.82 -7.30 -2.98
C ARG A 44 -13.94 -6.07 -2.10
N PHE A 45 -12.82 -5.54 -1.63
CA PHE A 45 -12.80 -4.40 -0.72
C PHE A 45 -13.01 -3.08 -1.44
N ILE A 46 -12.57 -2.99 -2.69
CA ILE A 46 -12.62 -1.78 -3.51
C ILE A 46 -11.96 -0.61 -2.77
N PRO A 47 -10.65 -0.68 -2.53
CA PRO A 47 -9.96 0.33 -1.73
C PRO A 47 -9.81 1.65 -2.47
N ASN A 48 -9.65 2.72 -1.70
CA ASN A 48 -9.29 4.03 -2.21
C ASN A 48 -7.77 4.23 -2.25
N LEU A 49 -7.03 3.37 -1.57
CA LEU A 49 -5.58 3.37 -1.54
C LEU A 49 -5.10 1.97 -1.14
N VAL A 50 -3.99 1.54 -1.72
CA VAL A 50 -3.29 0.32 -1.31
C VAL A 50 -1.94 0.72 -0.72
N VAL A 51 -1.67 0.28 0.51
CA VAL A 51 -0.35 0.39 1.12
C VAL A 51 0.35 -0.93 0.88
N MET A 52 1.43 -0.92 0.10
CA MET A 52 2.08 -2.12 -0.41
C MET A 52 3.51 -2.25 0.08
N ASP A 53 3.77 -3.30 0.86
CA ASP A 53 5.15 -3.67 1.18
C ASP A 53 5.79 -4.29 -0.06
N ILE A 54 6.99 -3.82 -0.40
CA ILE A 54 7.70 -4.34 -1.57
C ILE A 54 8.36 -5.68 -1.27
N GLN A 55 8.81 -5.91 -0.03
CA GLN A 55 9.51 -7.15 0.36
C GLN A 55 8.56 -8.16 0.98
N LEU A 56 7.66 -8.71 0.19
CA LEU A 56 6.81 -9.81 0.63
C LEU A 56 7.51 -11.15 0.41
N HIS A 57 7.14 -12.17 1.18
CA HIS A 57 7.81 -13.48 1.11
C HIS A 57 7.41 -14.30 -0.12
N ASP A 58 6.17 -14.19 -0.54
CA ASP A 58 5.60 -15.07 -1.57
C ASP A 58 5.63 -14.48 -2.98
N ILE A 59 5.41 -13.20 -3.11
CA ILE A 59 5.44 -12.51 -4.40
C ILE A 59 5.97 -11.10 -4.18
N SER A 60 6.75 -10.60 -5.12
CA SER A 60 7.29 -9.24 -5.03
C SER A 60 6.18 -8.20 -5.06
N GLY A 61 6.28 -7.20 -4.17
CA GLY A 61 5.37 -6.07 -4.20
C GLY A 61 5.40 -5.33 -5.52
N LEU A 62 6.55 -5.32 -6.20
CA LEU A 62 6.66 -4.72 -7.55
C LEU A 62 5.76 -5.43 -8.54
N ASP A 63 5.75 -6.76 -8.51
CA ASP A 63 4.89 -7.54 -9.40
C ASP A 63 3.43 -7.30 -9.09
N LEU A 64 3.08 -7.21 -7.80
CA LEU A 64 1.71 -6.93 -7.40
C LEU A 64 1.24 -5.55 -7.87
N ILE A 65 2.11 -4.54 -7.77
CA ILE A 65 1.77 -3.20 -8.26
C ILE A 65 1.50 -3.25 -9.76
N ALA A 66 2.36 -3.94 -10.51
CA ALA A 66 2.17 -4.07 -11.96
C ALA A 66 0.83 -4.73 -12.28
N ILE A 67 0.47 -5.79 -11.55
CA ILE A 67 -0.80 -6.49 -11.75
C ILE A 67 -1.98 -5.56 -11.41
N LEU A 68 -1.91 -4.83 -10.31
CA LEU A 68 -2.96 -3.88 -9.91
C LEU A 68 -3.17 -2.83 -11.00
N LYS A 69 -2.09 -2.32 -11.57
CA LYS A 69 -2.17 -1.26 -12.57
C LYS A 69 -2.67 -1.74 -13.92
N GLN A 70 -2.65 -3.05 -14.16
CA GLN A 70 -3.19 -3.65 -15.37
C GLN A 70 -4.62 -4.15 -15.21
N ASP A 71 -5.14 -4.17 -13.98
CA ASP A 71 -6.49 -4.63 -13.69
C ASP A 71 -7.50 -3.52 -14.00
N ALA A 72 -8.51 -3.82 -14.79
CA ALA A 72 -9.48 -2.82 -15.23
C ALA A 72 -10.22 -2.13 -14.08
N GLU A 73 -10.42 -2.83 -12.98
CA GLU A 73 -11.14 -2.29 -11.83
C GLU A 73 -10.23 -1.57 -10.84
N LEU A 74 -8.93 -1.89 -10.83
CA LEU A 74 -8.00 -1.44 -9.79
C LEU A 74 -6.95 -0.46 -10.30
N ALA A 75 -6.85 -0.28 -11.62
CA ALA A 75 -5.78 0.53 -12.22
C ALA A 75 -5.73 1.97 -11.68
N ASP A 76 -6.87 2.54 -11.35
CA ASP A 76 -6.94 3.92 -10.87
C ASP A 76 -6.75 4.07 -9.37
N VAL A 77 -6.64 2.97 -8.63
CA VAL A 77 -6.41 3.02 -7.18
C VAL A 77 -4.95 3.35 -6.93
N PRO A 78 -4.66 4.45 -6.20
CA PRO A 78 -3.26 4.78 -5.91
C PRO A 78 -2.61 3.74 -5.01
N VAL A 79 -1.30 3.56 -5.20
CA VAL A 79 -0.50 2.62 -4.41
C VAL A 79 0.61 3.41 -3.72
N LEU A 80 0.68 3.27 -2.40
CA LEU A 80 1.78 3.78 -1.59
C LEU A 80 2.71 2.61 -1.30
N ALA A 81 3.88 2.62 -1.91
CA ALA A 81 4.87 1.56 -1.70
C ALA A 81 5.69 1.85 -0.44
N VAL A 82 5.93 0.82 0.35
CA VAL A 82 6.76 0.91 1.55
C VAL A 82 7.86 -0.13 1.41
N THR A 83 9.12 0.28 1.61
CA THR A 83 10.25 -0.61 1.35
C THR A 83 11.39 -0.39 2.33
N ALA A 84 12.07 -1.49 2.69
CA ALA A 84 13.30 -1.43 3.46
C ALA A 84 14.49 -1.04 2.58
N TYR A 85 14.35 -1.17 1.26
CA TYR A 85 15.40 -0.81 0.32
C TYR A 85 15.13 0.56 -0.25
N ALA A 86 15.94 1.54 0.17
CA ALA A 86 15.78 2.93 -0.21
C ALA A 86 17.02 3.43 -0.94
N GLY A 87 17.61 2.57 -1.76
CA GLY A 87 18.79 2.91 -2.53
C GLY A 87 18.46 3.80 -3.70
N LYS A 88 19.51 4.43 -4.23
CA LYS A 88 19.39 5.27 -5.43
C LYS A 88 18.92 4.39 -6.59
N GLY A 89 17.85 4.80 -7.23
CA GLY A 89 17.27 4.04 -8.33
C GLY A 89 16.12 3.13 -7.90
N ASP A 90 16.01 2.79 -6.62
CA ASP A 90 14.92 1.95 -6.13
C ASP A 90 13.59 2.69 -6.22
N GLU A 91 13.57 3.97 -5.84
CA GLU A 91 12.36 4.76 -5.95
C GLU A 91 11.90 4.90 -7.39
N GLU A 92 12.83 5.13 -8.31
CA GLU A 92 12.51 5.24 -9.73
C GLU A 92 11.88 3.95 -10.26
N ARG A 93 12.45 2.81 -9.86
CA ARG A 93 11.93 1.51 -10.28
C ARG A 93 10.54 1.27 -9.73
N ILE A 94 10.32 1.57 -8.46
CA ILE A 94 9.03 1.39 -7.79
C ILE A 94 7.98 2.29 -8.44
N ARG A 95 8.29 3.55 -8.66
CA ARG A 95 7.36 4.47 -9.32
C ARG A 95 7.16 4.09 -10.78
N GLY A 96 8.19 3.54 -11.42
CA GLY A 96 8.12 3.09 -12.81
C GLY A 96 7.13 1.96 -13.04
N VAL A 97 6.88 1.10 -12.05
CA VAL A 97 5.87 0.06 -12.18
C VAL A 97 4.47 0.56 -11.82
N GLY A 98 4.33 1.80 -11.37
CA GLY A 98 3.04 2.44 -11.20
C GLY A 98 2.70 2.92 -9.80
N ALA A 99 3.60 2.82 -8.82
CA ALA A 99 3.34 3.34 -7.49
C ALA A 99 3.27 4.87 -7.52
N GLU A 100 2.24 5.43 -6.92
CA GLU A 100 2.06 6.87 -6.84
C GLU A 100 2.77 7.49 -5.64
N GLY A 101 3.09 6.69 -4.62
CA GLY A 101 3.81 7.14 -3.45
C GLY A 101 4.88 6.15 -3.03
N TYR A 102 5.83 6.62 -2.22
CA TYR A 102 6.98 5.84 -1.81
C TYR A 102 7.45 6.28 -0.44
N LEU A 103 7.65 5.33 0.48
CA LEU A 103 8.23 5.59 1.79
C LEU A 103 9.25 4.51 2.12
N ALA A 104 10.35 4.93 2.74
CA ALA A 104 11.38 4.01 3.21
C ALA A 104 11.08 3.59 4.65
N LYS A 105 11.34 2.32 4.97
CA LYS A 105 11.28 1.83 6.35
C LYS A 105 12.56 2.22 7.10
N PRO A 106 12.49 2.45 8.38
CA PRO A 106 11.31 2.44 9.25
C PRO A 106 10.42 3.65 9.00
N VAL A 107 9.11 3.42 8.98
CA VAL A 107 8.13 4.45 8.63
C VAL A 107 7.70 5.20 9.89
N SER A 108 7.79 6.55 9.84
CA SER A 108 7.29 7.40 10.90
C SER A 108 5.82 7.73 10.67
N ILE A 109 5.05 7.86 11.76
CA ILE A 109 3.59 8.04 11.69
C ILE A 109 3.22 9.32 10.93
N GLY A 110 3.90 10.44 11.22
CA GLY A 110 3.60 11.72 10.56
C GLY A 110 3.73 11.67 9.05
N PRO A 111 4.91 11.33 8.51
CA PRO A 111 5.08 11.21 7.07
C PRO A 111 4.17 10.16 6.43
N PHE A 112 3.92 9.04 7.14
CA PHE A 112 3.01 8.01 6.64
C PHE A 112 1.60 8.56 6.44
N MET A 113 1.05 9.20 7.47
CA MET A 113 -0.31 9.76 7.39
C MET A 113 -0.41 10.89 6.38
N ALA A 114 0.64 11.71 6.25
CA ALA A 114 0.66 12.76 5.24
C ALA A 114 0.62 12.17 3.83
N ALA A 115 1.39 11.11 3.58
CA ALA A 115 1.38 10.44 2.27
C ALA A 115 0.01 9.81 1.99
N VAL A 116 -0.57 9.14 2.99
CA VAL A 116 -1.89 8.52 2.84
C VAL A 116 -2.93 9.57 2.48
N ARG A 117 -3.01 10.65 3.24
CA ARG A 117 -4.00 11.70 2.99
C ARG A 117 -3.82 12.37 1.65
N GLY A 118 -2.57 12.57 1.24
CA GLY A 118 -2.28 13.13 -0.07
C GLY A 118 -2.77 12.25 -1.22
N LEU A 119 -2.65 10.95 -1.06
CA LEU A 119 -3.03 10.00 -2.12
C LEU A 119 -4.53 9.68 -2.15
N VAL A 120 -5.20 9.67 -1.00
CA VAL A 120 -6.65 9.42 -0.99
C VAL A 120 -7.47 10.67 -1.33
N GLY A 121 -6.84 11.80 -1.48
CA GLY A 121 -7.54 13.03 -1.84
C GLY A 121 -8.26 13.64 -0.67
N GLN A 122 -7.81 13.38 0.53
CA GLN A 122 -8.41 13.85 1.78
C GLN A 122 -9.66 13.09 2.17
N ALA A 123 -9.64 12.58 3.35
CA ALA A 123 -10.84 12.00 3.94
C ALA A 123 -11.72 13.11 4.49
#